data_088f3fed6f9d1d10929402904edcdadd
#
_entry.id   088f3fed6f9d1d10929402904edcdadd
#
_cell.length_a   1.000
_cell.length_b   1.000
_cell.length_c   1.000
_cell.angle_alpha   90.00
_cell.angle_beta   90.00
_cell.angle_gamma   90.00
#
_symmetry.space_group_name_H-M   'P 1'
#
loop_
_entity.id
_entity.type
_entity.pdbx_description
1 polymer ?
#
loop_
_entity_poly.entity_id
_entity_poly.type
_entity_poly.pdbx_seq_one_letter_code
_entity_poly.pdbx_strand_id
1 'polypeptide(L)'
;MAFTYGFFNAKNLDRVYTAEHFTSYLSSIICDGIQDTYGECFSITPAGGFQLRIGSGKAWIQGHYFQNDNGYILDLSQYADSSLPRYVTVGISCDTQESVRSVQIEVLAGTPAVAPFIPSFSNNDTKTTLTLCQVRVNGGSSGITASNITDCREDEELCGYCRCILGKCKVTEMLVKMTQLKADMDALKAREDAQDSKIASLEEKLKAFTSDVVAAGQCGEDVYYIRYADGHVLLQGSGATYDYSDESTPKSVFYNMPEIKSVIVQEGITKLG
;
A
#
# COMPACT_ATOMS: atom_id res chain seq x y z
N MET A 1 31.93 -38.51 5.38
CA MET A 1 31.68 -37.10 5.80
C MET A 1 32.95 -36.34 5.44
N ALA A 2 32.80 -35.33 4.57
CA ALA A 2 33.95 -34.47 4.18
C ALA A 2 33.91 -33.19 5.00
N PHE A 3 35.03 -32.77 5.56
CA PHE A 3 35.18 -31.50 6.27
C PHE A 3 35.83 -30.49 5.30
N THR A 4 35.25 -29.32 5.18
CA THR A 4 35.84 -28.19 4.44
C THR A 4 36.37 -27.15 5.43
N TYR A 5 37.63 -26.74 5.27
CA TYR A 5 38.30 -25.73 6.09
C TYR A 5 39.28 -24.95 5.23
N GLY A 6 39.60 -23.72 5.64
CA GLY A 6 40.41 -22.85 4.79
C GLY A 6 41.16 -21.73 5.51
N PHE A 7 41.85 -20.92 4.71
CA PHE A 7 42.59 -19.69 5.10
C PHE A 7 43.81 -19.93 5.97
N PHE A 8 44.49 -21.06 5.80
CA PHE A 8 45.77 -21.33 6.36
C PHE A 8 46.89 -20.99 5.36
N ASN A 9 48.01 -20.48 5.83
CA ASN A 9 49.17 -20.21 4.98
C ASN A 9 49.70 -21.54 4.37
N ALA A 10 49.98 -21.49 3.07
CA ALA A 10 50.63 -22.60 2.40
C ALA A 10 52.08 -22.76 2.90
N LYS A 11 52.53 -24.02 3.08
CA LYS A 11 53.91 -24.36 3.30
C LYS A 11 54.32 -25.30 2.15
N ASN A 12 55.29 -24.86 1.36
CA ASN A 12 55.74 -25.61 0.17
C ASN A 12 54.60 -25.87 -0.85
N LEU A 13 53.71 -24.92 -1.03
CA LEU A 13 52.55 -24.99 -1.96
C LEU A 13 51.56 -26.16 -1.66
N ASP A 14 51.50 -26.58 -0.40
CA ASP A 14 50.61 -27.66 0.05
C ASP A 14 49.11 -27.25 0.08
N ARG A 15 48.81 -25.98 -0.10
CA ARG A 15 47.44 -25.42 -0.07
C ARG A 15 47.18 -24.51 -1.25
N VAL A 16 46.10 -24.75 -1.95
CA VAL A 16 45.59 -23.91 -3.03
C VAL A 16 44.12 -23.63 -2.73
N TYR A 17 43.76 -22.35 -2.74
CA TYR A 17 42.38 -21.90 -2.58
C TYR A 17 41.81 -21.52 -3.94
N THR A 18 40.67 -22.13 -4.29
CA THR A 18 39.94 -21.84 -5.52
C THR A 18 38.86 -20.77 -5.26
N ALA A 19 38.23 -20.27 -6.32
CA ALA A 19 37.10 -19.35 -6.20
C ALA A 19 35.94 -19.96 -5.35
N GLU A 20 35.74 -21.29 -5.46
CA GLU A 20 34.72 -22.00 -4.68
C GLU A 20 34.93 -21.91 -3.16
N HIS A 21 36.19 -21.93 -2.70
CA HIS A 21 36.48 -21.74 -1.27
C HIS A 21 36.05 -20.35 -0.80
N PHE A 22 36.25 -19.32 -1.62
CA PHE A 22 35.85 -17.95 -1.29
C PHE A 22 34.34 -17.75 -1.39
N THR A 23 33.70 -18.24 -2.43
CA THR A 23 32.24 -18.11 -2.59
C THR A 23 31.49 -18.87 -1.53
N SER A 24 31.95 -20.12 -1.18
CA SER A 24 31.36 -20.90 -0.08
C SER A 24 31.52 -20.18 1.28
N TYR A 25 32.67 -19.55 1.52
CA TYR A 25 32.86 -18.73 2.73
C TYR A 25 31.96 -17.51 2.71
N LEU A 26 31.90 -16.75 1.61
CA LEU A 26 31.07 -15.54 1.50
C LEU A 26 29.58 -15.86 1.62
N SER A 27 29.08 -16.93 1.03
CA SER A 27 27.67 -17.33 1.14
C SER A 27 27.27 -17.74 2.57
N SER A 28 28.25 -18.11 3.42
CA SER A 28 27.98 -18.36 4.83
C SER A 28 27.78 -17.12 5.69
N ILE A 29 28.17 -15.94 5.18
CA ILE A 29 28.13 -14.66 5.91
C ILE A 29 27.32 -13.55 5.22
N ILE A 30 27.01 -13.71 3.94
CA ILE A 30 26.19 -12.79 3.15
C ILE A 30 25.10 -13.62 2.49
N CYS A 31 23.83 -13.33 2.79
CA CYS A 31 22.71 -13.98 2.10
C CYS A 31 22.55 -13.46 0.67
N ASP A 32 21.88 -14.25 -0.18
CA ASP A 32 21.51 -13.83 -1.52
C ASP A 32 20.55 -12.63 -1.45
N GLY A 33 20.66 -11.73 -2.44
CA GLY A 33 19.84 -10.54 -2.53
C GLY A 33 20.60 -9.33 -3.08
N ILE A 34 19.90 -8.23 -3.23
CA ILE A 34 20.48 -6.93 -3.62
C ILE A 34 20.87 -6.13 -2.38
N GLN A 35 21.89 -5.28 -2.51
CA GLN A 35 22.33 -4.43 -1.40
C GLN A 35 21.26 -3.37 -1.11
N ASP A 36 20.77 -3.29 0.14
CA ASP A 36 19.87 -2.23 0.55
C ASP A 36 20.57 -0.87 0.55
N THR A 37 20.07 0.06 -0.26
CA THR A 37 20.48 1.46 -0.32
C THR A 37 19.26 2.36 -0.37
N TYR A 38 18.33 2.19 0.59
CA TYR A 38 17.10 2.98 0.69
C TYR A 38 16.21 2.89 -0.57
N GLY A 39 16.14 1.70 -1.18
CA GLY A 39 15.34 1.46 -2.37
C GLY A 39 15.96 1.89 -3.70
N GLU A 40 17.15 2.50 -3.70
CA GLU A 40 17.82 2.98 -4.92
C GLU A 40 18.54 1.86 -5.68
N CYS A 41 19.00 0.79 -5.00
CA CYS A 41 19.74 -0.31 -5.59
C CYS A 41 18.91 -1.01 -6.67
N PHE A 42 19.42 -1.04 -7.91
CA PHE A 42 18.75 -1.56 -9.09
C PHE A 42 17.31 -1.02 -9.29
N SER A 43 17.08 0.26 -8.98
CA SER A 43 15.78 0.90 -9.20
C SER A 43 15.31 0.71 -10.65
N ILE A 44 14.02 0.38 -10.83
CA ILE A 44 13.46 0.10 -12.15
C ILE A 44 12.54 1.24 -12.55
N THR A 45 12.85 1.88 -13.69
CA THR A 45 12.04 2.99 -14.21
C THR A 45 11.89 2.90 -15.72
N PRO A 46 10.77 3.37 -16.29
CA PRO A 46 10.64 3.50 -17.75
C PRO A 46 11.68 4.50 -18.30
N ALA A 47 12.29 4.17 -19.44
CA ALA A 47 13.28 5.03 -20.10
C ALA A 47 12.80 5.57 -21.47
N GLY A 48 11.52 5.37 -21.79
CA GLY A 48 10.88 5.76 -23.04
C GLY A 48 10.73 4.59 -24.01
N GLY A 49 9.63 4.58 -24.77
CA GLY A 49 9.29 3.44 -25.63
C GLY A 49 9.24 2.14 -24.82
N PHE A 50 9.86 1.10 -25.34
CA PHE A 50 9.96 -0.21 -24.65
C PHE A 50 11.24 -0.36 -23.82
N GLN A 51 11.88 0.73 -23.42
CA GLN A 51 13.11 0.71 -22.66
C GLN A 51 12.85 0.85 -21.16
N LEU A 52 13.60 0.07 -20.38
CA LEU A 52 13.69 0.16 -18.93
C LEU A 52 15.08 0.64 -18.53
N ARG A 53 15.13 1.54 -17.57
CA ARG A 53 16.36 1.87 -16.85
C ARG A 53 16.44 1.02 -15.59
N ILE A 54 17.48 0.21 -15.47
CA ILE A 54 17.88 -0.48 -14.24
C ILE A 54 18.99 0.37 -13.61
N GLY A 55 18.76 0.88 -12.41
CA GLY A 55 19.68 1.74 -11.68
C GLY A 55 21.00 1.05 -11.33
N SER A 56 21.94 1.81 -10.80
CA SER A 56 23.16 1.26 -10.23
C SER A 56 22.85 0.40 -8.99
N GLY A 57 23.74 -0.55 -8.69
CA GLY A 57 23.54 -1.41 -7.52
C GLY A 57 24.53 -2.53 -7.41
N LYS A 58 24.42 -3.28 -6.32
CA LYS A 58 25.20 -4.48 -6.04
C LYS A 58 24.27 -5.60 -5.62
N ALA A 59 24.60 -6.83 -5.99
CA ALA A 59 23.91 -8.03 -5.61
C ALA A 59 24.90 -9.12 -5.19
N TRP A 60 24.42 -10.01 -4.33
CA TRP A 60 25.15 -11.20 -3.91
C TRP A 60 24.27 -12.43 -4.22
N ILE A 61 24.85 -13.41 -4.89
CA ILE A 61 24.17 -14.65 -5.27
C ILE A 61 25.14 -15.81 -5.09
N GLN A 62 24.84 -16.72 -4.16
CA GLN A 62 25.68 -17.88 -3.84
C GLN A 62 27.17 -17.51 -3.58
N GLY A 63 27.39 -16.37 -2.88
CA GLY A 63 28.72 -15.85 -2.60
C GLY A 63 29.43 -15.16 -3.76
N HIS A 64 28.82 -15.13 -4.95
CA HIS A 64 29.28 -14.32 -6.07
C HIS A 64 28.69 -12.91 -5.98
N TYR A 65 29.42 -11.89 -6.44
CA TYR A 65 28.88 -10.54 -6.46
C TYR A 65 28.67 -10.03 -7.88
N PHE A 66 27.70 -9.16 -8.03
CA PHE A 66 27.40 -8.41 -9.25
C PHE A 66 27.33 -6.93 -8.93
N GLN A 67 27.93 -6.07 -9.77
CA GLN A 67 27.91 -4.62 -9.58
C GLN A 67 27.61 -3.94 -10.91
N ASN A 68 26.69 -2.99 -10.86
CA ASN A 68 26.37 -2.07 -11.96
C ASN A 68 26.55 -0.64 -11.46
N ASP A 69 27.58 0.06 -11.92
CA ASP A 69 27.97 1.38 -11.39
C ASP A 69 27.14 2.53 -11.98
N ASN A 70 26.73 2.42 -13.26
CA ASN A 70 26.16 3.55 -14.00
C ASN A 70 24.70 3.39 -14.39
N GLY A 71 24.07 2.30 -13.98
CA GLY A 71 22.78 1.89 -14.49
C GLY A 71 22.89 1.25 -15.88
N TYR A 72 21.81 0.61 -16.30
CA TYR A 72 21.73 -0.16 -17.54
C TYR A 72 20.39 0.12 -18.22
N ILE A 73 20.40 0.35 -19.54
CA ILE A 73 19.18 0.47 -20.34
C ILE A 73 18.91 -0.87 -21.00
N LEU A 74 17.78 -1.47 -20.63
CA LEU A 74 17.30 -2.73 -21.16
C LEU A 74 16.21 -2.45 -22.19
N ASP A 75 16.41 -2.89 -23.43
CA ASP A 75 15.43 -2.76 -24.51
C ASP A 75 14.54 -4.02 -24.58
N LEU A 76 13.26 -3.84 -24.37
CA LEU A 76 12.23 -4.89 -24.44
C LEU A 76 11.41 -4.82 -25.75
N SER A 77 11.80 -4.02 -26.74
CA SER A 77 11.05 -3.83 -27.99
C SER A 77 10.80 -5.15 -28.75
N GLN A 78 11.74 -6.09 -28.68
CA GLN A 78 11.60 -7.43 -29.29
C GLN A 78 10.45 -8.26 -28.70
N TYR A 79 9.95 -7.87 -27.53
CA TYR A 79 8.83 -8.54 -26.86
C TYR A 79 7.50 -7.83 -27.07
N ALA A 80 7.47 -6.72 -27.83
CA ALA A 80 6.23 -6.07 -28.23
C ALA A 80 5.43 -6.96 -29.19
N ASP A 81 4.11 -6.92 -29.04
CA ASP A 81 3.18 -7.63 -29.92
C ASP A 81 2.11 -6.65 -30.40
N SER A 82 1.65 -6.77 -31.63
CA SER A 82 0.70 -5.84 -32.24
C SER A 82 -0.72 -5.90 -31.63
N SER A 83 -1.06 -6.98 -30.95
CA SER A 83 -2.44 -7.22 -30.49
C SER A 83 -2.57 -7.82 -29.10
N LEU A 84 -1.63 -8.67 -28.69
CA LEU A 84 -1.75 -9.42 -27.44
C LEU A 84 -0.72 -8.97 -26.40
N PRO A 85 -1.12 -8.83 -25.13
CA PRO A 85 -0.19 -8.55 -24.04
C PRO A 85 0.65 -9.78 -23.67
N ARG A 86 1.83 -9.54 -23.10
CA ARG A 86 2.64 -10.55 -22.43
C ARG A 86 3.28 -10.00 -21.16
N TYR A 87 3.76 -10.87 -20.30
CA TYR A 87 4.68 -10.52 -19.22
C TYR A 87 6.12 -10.84 -19.61
N VAL A 88 7.01 -10.00 -19.13
CA VAL A 88 8.47 -10.18 -19.22
C VAL A 88 9.02 -10.06 -17.80
N THR A 89 9.76 -11.05 -17.34
CA THR A 89 10.43 -11.05 -16.04
C THR A 89 11.90 -10.73 -16.23
N VAL A 90 12.43 -9.80 -15.44
CA VAL A 90 13.83 -9.35 -15.50
C VAL A 90 14.49 -9.68 -14.17
N GLY A 91 15.67 -10.27 -14.22
CA GLY A 91 16.42 -10.66 -13.03
C GLY A 91 17.93 -10.56 -13.19
N ILE A 92 18.66 -10.77 -12.10
CA ILE A 92 20.11 -10.96 -12.08
C ILE A 92 20.34 -12.45 -11.88
N SER A 93 20.94 -13.10 -12.87
CA SER A 93 21.21 -14.54 -12.88
C SER A 93 22.69 -14.83 -12.66
N CYS A 94 22.99 -15.64 -11.67
CA CYS A 94 24.29 -16.27 -11.46
C CYS A 94 24.25 -17.68 -12.02
N ASP A 95 25.10 -17.97 -13.01
CA ASP A 95 25.23 -19.30 -13.61
C ASP A 95 26.67 -19.78 -13.40
N THR A 96 26.80 -20.84 -12.59
CA THR A 96 28.09 -21.43 -12.19
C THR A 96 28.51 -22.59 -13.09
N GLN A 97 27.70 -22.95 -14.12
CA GLN A 97 28.06 -23.99 -15.06
C GLN A 97 29.43 -23.66 -15.71
N GLU A 98 30.27 -24.69 -15.89
CA GLU A 98 31.64 -24.52 -16.41
C GLU A 98 31.70 -23.79 -17.75
N SER A 99 30.68 -23.95 -18.59
CA SER A 99 30.56 -23.30 -19.88
C SER A 99 30.12 -21.82 -19.82
N VAL A 100 29.56 -21.37 -18.68
CA VAL A 100 28.98 -20.01 -18.54
C VAL A 100 29.79 -19.17 -17.53
N ARG A 101 29.81 -19.55 -16.27
CA ARG A 101 30.54 -18.87 -15.17
C ARG A 101 30.40 -17.35 -15.19
N SER A 102 29.16 -16.88 -15.09
CA SER A 102 28.86 -15.45 -15.15
C SER A 102 27.71 -15.05 -14.24
N VAL A 103 27.68 -13.76 -13.88
CA VAL A 103 26.50 -13.12 -13.31
C VAL A 103 26.06 -12.00 -14.27
N GLN A 104 24.81 -12.02 -14.70
CA GLN A 104 24.30 -11.09 -15.72
C GLN A 104 22.82 -10.77 -15.54
N ILE A 105 22.36 -9.68 -16.16
CA ILE A 105 20.93 -9.39 -16.26
C ILE A 105 20.33 -10.36 -17.29
N GLU A 106 19.28 -11.05 -16.87
CA GLU A 106 18.55 -12.03 -17.67
C GLU A 106 17.08 -11.60 -17.84
N VAL A 107 16.54 -11.89 -19.01
CA VAL A 107 15.16 -11.57 -19.40
C VAL A 107 14.44 -12.84 -19.79
N LEU A 108 13.31 -13.11 -19.12
CA LEU A 108 12.44 -14.24 -19.42
C LEU A 108 11.10 -13.72 -19.93
N ALA A 109 10.77 -14.01 -21.19
CA ALA A 109 9.53 -13.55 -21.80
C ALA A 109 8.45 -14.63 -21.79
N GLY A 110 7.25 -14.26 -21.38
CA GLY A 110 6.06 -15.09 -21.50
C GLY A 110 5.48 -15.09 -22.91
N THR A 111 4.56 -16.01 -23.19
CA THR A 111 3.83 -16.08 -24.48
C THR A 111 2.74 -15.00 -24.52
N PRO A 112 2.56 -14.29 -25.65
CA PRO A 112 1.44 -13.35 -25.82
C PRO A 112 0.10 -14.07 -25.73
N ALA A 113 -0.82 -13.54 -24.92
CA ALA A 113 -2.17 -14.11 -24.74
C ALA A 113 -3.13 -13.04 -24.26
N VAL A 114 -4.44 -13.27 -24.40
CA VAL A 114 -5.50 -12.40 -23.83
C VAL A 114 -5.36 -12.29 -22.30
N ALA A 115 -5.01 -13.40 -21.64
CA ALA A 115 -4.66 -13.47 -20.24
C ALA A 115 -3.24 -14.09 -20.13
N PRO A 116 -2.19 -13.26 -20.23
CA PRO A 116 -0.82 -13.77 -20.26
C PRO A 116 -0.39 -14.26 -18.88
N PHE A 117 0.36 -15.36 -18.88
CA PHE A 117 1.02 -15.90 -17.68
C PHE A 117 2.31 -15.13 -17.40
N ILE A 118 2.61 -14.95 -16.11
CA ILE A 118 3.87 -14.33 -15.67
C ILE A 118 4.96 -15.42 -15.64
N PRO A 119 6.01 -15.32 -16.47
CA PRO A 119 7.09 -16.28 -16.45
C PRO A 119 7.94 -16.12 -15.19
N SER A 120 8.34 -17.23 -14.57
CA SER A 120 9.24 -17.26 -13.43
C SER A 120 10.54 -17.98 -13.74
N PHE A 121 11.64 -17.47 -13.22
CA PHE A 121 12.92 -18.16 -13.32
C PHE A 121 12.89 -19.47 -12.50
N SER A 122 13.56 -20.51 -13.03
CA SER A 122 13.72 -21.78 -12.33
C SER A 122 15.14 -21.84 -11.77
N ASN A 123 15.24 -21.73 -10.46
CA ASN A 123 16.51 -21.83 -9.74
C ASN A 123 16.88 -23.32 -9.49
N ASN A 124 18.17 -23.63 -9.59
CA ASN A 124 18.73 -24.96 -9.36
C ASN A 124 20.15 -24.83 -8.79
N ASP A 125 20.83 -25.96 -8.57
CA ASP A 125 22.17 -26.03 -7.95
C ASP A 125 23.26 -25.23 -8.70
N THR A 126 23.08 -25.00 -10.00
CA THR A 126 24.08 -24.32 -10.85
C THR A 126 23.64 -22.94 -11.30
N LYS A 127 22.35 -22.63 -11.17
CA LYS A 127 21.80 -21.34 -11.63
C LYS A 127 20.80 -20.81 -10.64
N THR A 128 21.06 -19.60 -10.17
CA THR A 128 20.16 -18.85 -9.25
C THR A 128 19.93 -17.47 -9.81
N THR A 129 18.67 -17.03 -9.84
CA THR A 129 18.25 -15.74 -10.37
C THR A 129 17.44 -14.98 -9.33
N LEU A 130 17.85 -13.74 -9.07
CA LEU A 130 17.08 -12.77 -8.29
C LEU A 130 16.17 -12.00 -9.24
N THR A 131 14.87 -12.08 -9.06
CA THR A 131 13.88 -11.38 -9.89
C THR A 131 13.76 -9.92 -9.45
N LEU A 132 14.18 -8.99 -10.31
CA LEU A 132 14.09 -7.55 -10.02
C LEU A 132 12.69 -6.99 -10.28
N CYS A 133 12.08 -7.35 -11.40
CA CYS A 133 10.74 -6.87 -11.75
C CYS A 133 10.03 -7.79 -12.75
N GLN A 134 8.73 -7.61 -12.81
CA GLN A 134 7.84 -8.19 -13.81
C GLN A 134 7.20 -7.04 -14.60
N VAL A 135 7.25 -7.11 -15.91
CA VAL A 135 6.80 -6.04 -16.80
C VAL A 135 5.69 -6.55 -17.70
N ARG A 136 4.55 -5.89 -17.70
CA ARG A 136 3.48 -6.15 -18.64
C ARG A 136 3.69 -5.33 -19.90
N VAL A 137 4.00 -5.99 -21.00
CA VAL A 137 4.05 -5.38 -22.34
C VAL A 137 2.67 -5.52 -22.96
N ASN A 138 1.94 -4.41 -23.09
CA ASN A 138 0.58 -4.42 -23.62
C ASN A 138 0.60 -4.57 -25.16
N GLY A 139 -0.36 -5.32 -25.69
CA GLY A 139 -0.52 -5.46 -27.15
C GLY A 139 -0.88 -4.11 -27.80
N GLY A 140 -0.28 -3.81 -28.96
CA GLY A 140 -0.51 -2.57 -29.68
C GLY A 140 -0.03 -1.29 -29.00
N SER A 141 0.65 -1.38 -27.86
CA SER A 141 1.20 -0.19 -27.16
C SER A 141 2.45 0.33 -27.85
N SER A 142 2.77 1.59 -27.62
CA SER A 142 4.00 2.24 -28.11
C SER A 142 5.14 2.24 -27.09
N GLY A 143 4.92 1.66 -25.89
CA GLY A 143 5.93 1.63 -24.84
C GLY A 143 5.43 1.14 -23.50
N ILE A 144 6.32 1.20 -22.52
CA ILE A 144 6.14 0.78 -21.13
C ILE A 144 6.01 2.02 -20.25
N THR A 145 5.04 2.01 -19.34
CA THR A 145 4.83 3.03 -18.32
C THR A 145 5.12 2.46 -16.93
N ALA A 146 5.23 3.30 -15.91
CA ALA A 146 5.46 2.85 -14.53
C ALA A 146 4.37 1.89 -14.03
N SER A 147 3.12 2.06 -14.46
CA SER A 147 2.00 1.17 -14.09
C SER A 147 2.08 -0.24 -14.71
N ASN A 148 2.97 -0.43 -15.68
CA ASN A 148 3.22 -1.74 -16.28
C ASN A 148 4.31 -2.54 -15.55
N ILE A 149 5.00 -1.94 -14.59
CA ILE A 149 6.13 -2.51 -13.88
C ILE A 149 5.69 -2.91 -12.48
N THR A 150 5.86 -4.18 -12.14
CA THR A 150 5.76 -4.69 -10.78
C THR A 150 7.19 -4.86 -10.25
N ASP A 151 7.55 -4.08 -9.24
CA ASP A 151 8.84 -4.17 -8.56
C ASP A 151 8.84 -5.39 -7.63
N CYS A 152 9.82 -6.26 -7.76
CA CYS A 152 9.96 -7.48 -6.97
C CYS A 152 11.16 -7.45 -6.03
N ARG A 153 11.87 -6.33 -5.91
CA ARG A 153 13.11 -6.23 -5.14
C ARG A 153 12.91 -6.43 -3.64
N GLU A 154 11.76 -6.05 -3.10
CA GLU A 154 11.42 -6.21 -1.68
C GLU A 154 10.86 -7.60 -1.35
N ASP A 155 10.50 -8.37 -2.35
CA ASP A 155 9.95 -9.72 -2.17
C ASP A 155 11.10 -10.71 -1.85
N GLU A 156 11.13 -11.22 -0.63
CA GLU A 156 12.19 -12.11 -0.14
C GLU A 156 12.20 -13.49 -0.86
N GLU A 157 11.10 -13.90 -1.48
CA GLU A 157 11.02 -15.14 -2.26
C GLU A 157 11.54 -14.97 -3.69
N LEU A 158 11.50 -13.73 -4.22
CA LEU A 158 11.89 -13.43 -5.60
C LEU A 158 13.26 -12.77 -5.71
N CYS A 159 13.59 -11.86 -4.79
CA CYS A 159 14.83 -11.08 -4.78
C CYS A 159 15.37 -10.88 -3.36
N GLY A 160 14.74 -9.99 -2.61
CA GLY A 160 15.14 -9.63 -1.26
C GLY A 160 16.38 -8.75 -1.17
N TYR A 161 16.62 -8.22 0.02
CA TYR A 161 17.81 -7.43 0.34
C TYR A 161 18.85 -8.28 1.06
N CYS A 162 20.08 -8.29 0.54
CA CYS A 162 21.17 -9.01 1.18
C CYS A 162 21.57 -8.34 2.49
N ARG A 163 21.83 -9.16 3.51
CA ARG A 163 22.33 -8.74 4.81
C ARG A 163 23.66 -9.43 5.09
N CYS A 164 24.64 -8.66 5.58
CA CYS A 164 25.87 -9.21 6.06
C CYS A 164 25.75 -9.52 7.56
N ILE A 165 25.96 -10.77 7.95
CA ILE A 165 25.91 -11.21 9.36
C ILE A 165 27.00 -10.54 10.20
N LEU A 166 28.11 -10.12 9.57
CA LEU A 166 29.25 -9.47 10.26
C LEU A 166 29.02 -8.00 10.59
N GLY A 167 27.91 -7.40 10.14
CA GLY A 167 27.56 -6.04 10.52
C GLY A 167 27.32 -5.91 12.02
N LYS A 168 27.77 -4.79 12.63
CA LYS A 168 27.37 -4.47 14.00
C LYS A 168 25.86 -4.31 14.03
N CYS A 169 25.16 -5.36 14.44
CA CYS A 169 23.72 -5.31 14.63
C CYS A 169 23.43 -4.46 15.88
N LYS A 170 22.86 -3.28 15.71
CA LYS A 170 22.34 -2.46 16.80
C LYS A 170 21.00 -2.99 17.31
N VAL A 171 20.99 -4.28 17.67
CA VAL A 171 19.77 -4.97 18.16
C VAL A 171 19.09 -4.19 19.27
N THR A 172 19.89 -3.59 20.16
CA THR A 172 19.35 -2.78 21.26
C THR A 172 18.59 -1.55 20.76
N GLU A 173 19.11 -0.84 19.74
CA GLU A 173 18.40 0.31 19.16
C GLU A 173 17.15 -0.11 18.40
N MET A 174 17.18 -1.24 17.68
CA MET A 174 15.99 -1.80 17.03
C MET A 174 14.92 -2.21 18.04
N LEU A 175 15.33 -2.89 19.12
CA LEU A 175 14.39 -3.28 20.19
C LEU A 175 13.76 -2.06 20.87
N VAL A 176 14.53 -1.02 21.13
CA VAL A 176 14.01 0.25 21.69
C VAL A 176 13.00 0.88 20.75
N LYS A 177 13.31 0.98 19.44
CA LYS A 177 12.37 1.53 18.45
C LYS A 177 11.10 0.68 18.30
N MET A 178 11.23 -0.66 18.31
CA MET A 178 10.07 -1.56 18.26
C MET A 178 9.19 -1.41 19.50
N THR A 179 9.80 -1.26 20.68
CA THR A 179 9.06 -1.05 21.94
C THR A 179 8.33 0.30 21.91
N GLN A 180 8.97 1.35 21.37
CA GLN A 180 8.35 2.67 21.23
C GLN A 180 7.20 2.62 20.21
N LEU A 181 7.38 2.01 19.05
CA LEU A 181 6.32 1.84 18.05
C LEU A 181 5.11 1.08 18.61
N LYS A 182 5.36 0.05 19.42
CA LYS A 182 4.29 -0.69 20.08
C LYS A 182 3.51 0.20 21.06
N ALA A 183 4.23 0.99 21.88
CA ALA A 183 3.59 1.92 22.80
C ALA A 183 2.78 3.00 22.07
N ASP A 184 3.27 3.51 20.95
CA ASP A 184 2.56 4.49 20.10
C ASP A 184 1.31 3.88 19.46
N MET A 185 1.36 2.62 19.02
CA MET A 185 0.21 1.87 18.51
C MET A 185 -0.83 1.65 19.58
N ASP A 186 -0.43 1.25 20.80
CA ASP A 186 -1.34 1.04 21.94
C ASP A 186 -2.02 2.37 22.34
N ALA A 187 -1.29 3.49 22.30
CA ALA A 187 -1.84 4.82 22.56
C ALA A 187 -2.83 5.28 21.47
N LEU A 188 -2.56 4.99 20.20
CA LEU A 188 -3.48 5.28 19.09
C LEU A 188 -4.77 4.48 19.24
N LYS A 189 -4.68 3.19 19.55
CA LYS A 189 -5.82 2.32 19.77
C LYS A 189 -6.69 2.81 20.94
N ALA A 190 -6.07 3.21 22.04
CA ALA A 190 -6.81 3.79 23.18
C ALA A 190 -7.54 5.09 22.83
N ARG A 191 -6.98 5.91 21.91
CA ARG A 191 -7.66 7.10 21.40
C ARG A 191 -8.85 6.75 20.50
N GLU A 192 -8.71 5.75 19.66
CA GLU A 192 -9.78 5.23 18.79
C GLU A 192 -10.94 4.72 19.65
N ASP A 193 -10.68 3.87 20.65
CA ASP A 193 -11.68 3.36 21.59
C ASP A 193 -12.41 4.49 22.34
N ALA A 194 -11.69 5.55 22.72
CA ALA A 194 -12.26 6.72 23.37
C ALA A 194 -13.13 7.56 22.42
N GLN A 195 -12.76 7.66 21.14
CA GLN A 195 -13.55 8.34 20.12
C GLN A 195 -14.84 7.57 19.83
N ASP A 196 -14.77 6.25 19.68
CA ASP A 196 -15.93 5.39 19.47
C ASP A 196 -16.93 5.47 20.63
N SER A 197 -16.42 5.47 21.87
CA SER A 197 -17.26 5.67 23.05
C SER A 197 -17.96 7.03 23.05
N LYS A 198 -17.29 8.08 22.58
CA LYS A 198 -17.87 9.42 22.46
C LYS A 198 -18.92 9.50 21.35
N ILE A 199 -18.65 8.84 20.22
CA ILE A 199 -19.60 8.74 19.10
C ILE A 199 -20.87 8.02 19.58
N ALA A 200 -20.75 6.86 20.23
CA ALA A 200 -21.89 6.13 20.75
C ALA A 200 -22.73 6.97 21.74
N SER A 201 -22.07 7.73 22.62
CA SER A 201 -22.75 8.65 23.55
C SER A 201 -23.48 9.79 22.82
N LEU A 202 -22.92 10.32 21.74
CA LEU A 202 -23.55 11.37 20.93
C LEU A 202 -24.73 10.81 20.13
N GLU A 203 -24.62 9.60 19.60
CA GLU A 203 -25.70 8.90 18.90
C GLU A 203 -26.87 8.63 19.84
N GLU A 204 -26.63 8.21 21.08
CA GLU A 204 -27.66 8.01 22.08
C GLU A 204 -28.40 9.32 22.40
N LYS A 205 -27.64 10.43 22.59
CA LYS A 205 -28.23 11.76 22.84
C LYS A 205 -29.04 12.23 21.61
N LEU A 206 -28.57 12.03 20.42
CA LEU A 206 -29.28 12.38 19.20
C LEU A 206 -30.58 11.59 19.07
N LYS A 207 -30.53 10.29 19.36
CA LYS A 207 -31.71 9.41 19.35
C LYS A 207 -32.76 9.85 20.42
N ALA A 208 -32.30 10.21 21.60
CA ALA A 208 -33.19 10.75 22.64
C ALA A 208 -33.84 12.05 22.16
N PHE A 209 -33.04 12.98 21.60
CA PHE A 209 -33.56 14.26 21.07
C PHE A 209 -34.55 14.05 19.92
N THR A 210 -34.31 13.13 19.01
CA THR A 210 -35.21 12.87 17.87
C THR A 210 -36.45 12.07 18.31
N SER A 211 -36.38 11.26 19.35
CA SER A 211 -37.54 10.49 19.85
C SER A 211 -38.58 11.37 20.53
N ASP A 212 -38.19 12.55 21.04
CA ASP A 212 -39.08 13.49 21.67
C ASP A 212 -39.90 14.32 20.67
N VAL A 213 -39.52 14.34 19.40
CA VAL A 213 -40.26 15.01 18.32
C VAL A 213 -41.37 14.08 17.83
N VAL A 214 -42.61 14.48 18.02
CA VAL A 214 -43.80 13.71 17.59
C VAL A 214 -44.42 14.22 16.29
N ALA A 215 -44.17 15.49 15.92
CA ALA A 215 -44.59 16.04 14.64
C ALA A 215 -43.74 17.27 14.28
N ALA A 216 -43.54 17.50 13.00
CA ALA A 216 -42.96 18.74 12.47
C ALA A 216 -43.61 19.04 11.11
N GLY A 217 -43.69 20.31 10.78
CA GLY A 217 -44.28 20.74 9.50
C GLY A 217 -44.23 22.24 9.30
N GLN A 218 -44.79 22.68 8.19
CA GLN A 218 -44.86 24.09 7.82
C GLN A 218 -46.20 24.67 8.30
N CYS A 219 -46.16 25.85 8.89
CA CYS A 219 -47.36 26.58 9.34
C CYS A 219 -47.38 28.04 8.93
N GLY A 220 -46.53 28.45 8.01
CA GLY A 220 -46.43 29.72 7.33
C GLY A 220 -45.57 29.58 6.09
N GLU A 221 -45.39 30.66 5.29
CA GLU A 221 -44.58 30.57 4.06
C GLU A 221 -43.13 30.17 4.38
N ASP A 222 -42.53 30.80 5.39
CA ASP A 222 -41.20 30.51 5.92
C ASP A 222 -41.22 30.19 7.42
N VAL A 223 -42.35 29.72 7.96
CA VAL A 223 -42.53 29.36 9.36
C VAL A 223 -42.82 27.88 9.48
N TYR A 224 -42.06 27.24 10.34
CA TYR A 224 -42.14 25.79 10.63
C TYR A 224 -42.42 25.54 12.09
N TYR A 225 -43.07 24.43 12.39
CA TYR A 225 -43.29 24.00 13.76
C TYR A 225 -42.62 22.66 14.04
N ILE A 226 -42.20 22.48 15.27
CA ILE A 226 -41.75 21.21 15.84
C ILE A 226 -42.57 20.96 17.11
N ARG A 227 -43.29 19.84 17.18
CA ARG A 227 -44.06 19.43 18.35
C ARG A 227 -43.33 18.31 19.06
N TYR A 228 -43.15 18.47 20.38
CA TYR A 228 -42.47 17.53 21.25
C TYR A 228 -43.50 16.69 22.05
N ALA A 229 -43.08 15.50 22.46
CA ALA A 229 -43.92 14.55 23.21
C ALA A 229 -44.39 15.09 24.56
N ASP A 230 -43.66 16.01 25.17
CA ASP A 230 -44.01 16.66 26.43
C ASP A 230 -45.10 17.75 26.32
N GLY A 231 -45.56 18.05 25.09
CA GLY A 231 -46.57 19.03 24.77
C GLY A 231 -46.08 20.44 24.49
N HIS A 232 -44.75 20.61 24.35
CA HIS A 232 -44.19 21.87 23.84
C HIS A 232 -44.24 21.90 22.31
N VAL A 233 -44.44 23.09 21.76
CA VAL A 233 -44.36 23.39 20.34
C VAL A 233 -43.37 24.52 20.15
N LEU A 234 -42.41 24.34 19.24
CA LEU A 234 -41.47 25.35 18.80
C LEU A 234 -41.87 25.88 17.43
N LEU A 235 -42.07 27.18 17.30
CA LEU A 235 -42.23 27.86 16.02
C LEU A 235 -40.90 28.53 15.68
N GLN A 236 -40.39 28.22 14.47
CA GLN A 236 -39.12 28.74 13.98
C GLN A 236 -39.25 29.20 12.53
N GLY A 237 -38.39 30.14 12.10
CA GLY A 237 -38.39 30.70 10.77
C GLY A 237 -38.56 32.21 10.79
N SER A 238 -39.10 32.77 9.70
CA SER A 238 -39.30 34.20 9.56
C SER A 238 -40.67 34.53 8.91
N GLY A 239 -41.26 35.69 9.29
CA GLY A 239 -42.52 36.16 8.72
C GLY A 239 -43.74 35.76 9.54
N ALA A 240 -44.88 35.52 8.87
CA ALA A 240 -46.14 35.22 9.49
C ALA A 240 -46.54 33.73 9.36
N THR A 241 -47.24 33.18 10.37
CA THR A 241 -47.97 31.92 10.18
C THR A 241 -49.17 32.16 9.23
N TYR A 242 -49.68 31.08 8.65
CA TYR A 242 -50.91 31.15 7.85
C TYR A 242 -52.04 31.73 8.69
N ASP A 243 -52.93 32.48 8.03
CA ASP A 243 -54.14 33.00 8.67
C ASP A 243 -55.22 31.93 8.61
N TYR A 244 -55.65 31.46 9.76
CA TYR A 244 -56.65 30.40 9.94
C TYR A 244 -58.03 30.95 10.34
N SER A 245 -58.22 32.27 10.27
CA SER A 245 -59.46 32.94 10.68
C SER A 245 -60.60 32.83 9.70
N ASP A 246 -60.31 32.45 8.43
CA ASP A 246 -61.29 32.33 7.34
C ASP A 246 -61.85 30.88 7.26
N GLU A 247 -63.17 30.73 7.17
CA GLU A 247 -63.83 29.43 7.03
C GLU A 247 -63.44 28.65 5.77
N SER A 248 -62.81 29.33 4.80
CA SER A 248 -62.32 28.75 3.54
C SER A 248 -60.91 28.13 3.66
N THR A 249 -60.15 28.42 4.71
CA THR A 249 -58.82 27.90 4.92
C THR A 249 -58.81 26.58 5.72
N PRO A 250 -57.83 25.67 5.47
CA PRO A 250 -57.66 24.50 6.29
C PRO A 250 -57.46 24.91 7.75
N LYS A 251 -58.06 24.17 8.68
CA LYS A 251 -57.87 24.42 10.14
C LYS A 251 -56.41 24.39 10.49
N SER A 252 -56.02 25.22 11.46
CA SER A 252 -54.67 25.28 11.99
C SER A 252 -54.13 23.86 12.28
N VAL A 253 -52.87 23.61 11.97
CA VAL A 253 -52.17 22.39 12.30
C VAL A 253 -52.22 22.01 13.81
N PHE A 254 -52.60 22.98 14.66
CA PHE A 254 -52.79 22.81 16.09
C PHE A 254 -54.23 22.73 16.51
N TYR A 255 -55.19 22.71 15.56
CA TYR A 255 -56.62 22.68 15.88
C TYR A 255 -56.98 21.38 16.62
N ASN A 256 -57.68 21.54 17.74
CA ASN A 256 -58.18 20.45 18.57
C ASN A 256 -57.07 19.50 19.09
N MET A 257 -55.90 20.08 19.47
CA MET A 257 -54.80 19.35 20.09
C MET A 257 -54.67 19.74 21.61
N PRO A 258 -55.46 19.07 22.49
CA PRO A 258 -55.46 19.41 23.92
C PRO A 258 -54.14 19.07 24.65
N GLU A 259 -53.30 18.27 24.02
CA GLU A 259 -51.98 17.90 24.49
C GLU A 259 -50.93 19.03 24.41
N ILE A 260 -51.20 20.11 23.66
CA ILE A 260 -50.29 21.27 23.59
C ILE A 260 -50.36 22.07 24.90
N LYS A 261 -49.24 22.15 25.56
CA LYS A 261 -49.11 22.86 26.85
C LYS A 261 -48.50 24.25 26.72
N SER A 262 -47.58 24.41 25.76
CA SER A 262 -46.95 25.70 25.51
C SER A 262 -46.46 25.81 24.08
N VAL A 263 -46.37 27.06 23.60
CA VAL A 263 -45.78 27.39 22.28
C VAL A 263 -44.63 28.38 22.52
N ILE A 264 -43.47 28.01 22.05
CA ILE A 264 -42.27 28.84 22.05
C ILE A 264 -42.14 29.45 20.66
N VAL A 265 -42.10 30.72 20.53
CA VAL A 265 -42.00 31.45 19.29
C VAL A 265 -40.59 32.05 19.18
N GLN A 266 -39.81 31.64 18.19
CA GLN A 266 -38.48 32.19 17.99
C GLN A 266 -38.53 33.60 17.40
N GLU A 267 -37.46 34.37 17.58
CA GLU A 267 -37.27 35.68 16.97
C GLU A 267 -37.29 35.54 15.45
N GLY A 268 -37.97 36.51 14.78
CA GLY A 268 -38.16 36.49 13.31
C GLY A 268 -39.62 36.21 12.90
N ILE A 269 -40.46 35.66 13.78
CA ILE A 269 -41.90 35.48 13.51
C ILE A 269 -42.65 36.76 13.87
N THR A 270 -43.30 37.34 12.86
CA THR A 270 -43.89 38.69 12.98
C THR A 270 -45.40 38.69 13.26
N LYS A 271 -46.10 37.61 12.95
CA LYS A 271 -47.55 37.45 13.18
C LYS A 271 -47.93 36.00 13.38
N LEU A 272 -48.85 35.74 14.34
CA LEU A 272 -49.53 34.47 14.50
C LEU A 272 -50.97 34.63 13.94
N GLY A 273 -51.34 33.81 12.98
CA GLY A 273 -52.66 33.77 12.31
C GLY A 273 -53.66 32.93 13.10
#